data_3f218e535a26711fbbd214c56252ccc8
#
_entry.id   3f218e535a26711fbbd214c56252ccc8
#
_cell.length_a   1.000
_cell.length_b   1.000
_cell.length_c   1.000
_cell.angle_alpha   90.00
_cell.angle_beta   90.00
_cell.angle_gamma   90.00
#
_symmetry.space_group_name_H-M   'P 1'
#
loop_
_entity.id
_entity.type
_entity.pdbx_description
1 polymer ?
#
loop_
_entity_poly.entity_id
_entity_poly.type
_entity_poly.pdbx_seq_one_letter_code
_entity_poly.pdbx_strand_id
1 'polypeptide(L)'
;RCAGKSGIGLIWSGFRPSDDSCRYGYLIPSNMFAVVVLNYLKEIADFVGGKEEIAKKAEEMAKTVKQAIETYGTTHIWGLGDVYAYEVDGFGQYNLMDDANVPSLLAMSYLATSRKARKWLTTQES
;
A
#
# COMPACT_ATOMS: atom_id res chain seq x y z
N ARG A 1 -19.65 8.68 -1.84
CA ARG A 1 -19.41 7.98 -0.58
C ARG A 1 -18.49 6.79 -0.83
N CYS A 2 -17.38 6.77 -0.15
CA CYS A 2 -16.38 5.72 -0.35
C CYS A 2 -16.79 4.46 0.41
N ALA A 3 -17.45 3.53 -0.27
CA ALA A 3 -17.78 2.22 0.30
C ALA A 3 -16.87 1.18 -0.35
N GLY A 4 -16.07 0.50 0.45
CA GLY A 4 -15.20 -0.56 0.00
C GLY A 4 -15.60 -1.91 0.59
N LYS A 5 -15.14 -2.98 -0.04
CA LYS A 5 -15.33 -4.34 0.47
C LYS A 5 -14.56 -4.50 1.78
N SER A 6 -15.22 -4.90 2.84
CA SER A 6 -14.59 -5.09 4.15
C SER A 6 -13.81 -6.40 4.23
N GLY A 7 -12.84 -6.44 5.15
CA GLY A 7 -12.12 -7.68 5.47
C GLY A 7 -11.11 -8.14 4.43
N ILE A 8 -10.68 -7.27 3.50
CA ILE A 8 -9.74 -7.65 2.45
C ILE A 8 -8.27 -7.37 2.79
N GLY A 9 -8.00 -6.80 3.96
CA GLY A 9 -6.63 -6.52 4.40
C GLY A 9 -6.08 -5.15 4.01
N LEU A 10 -6.85 -4.35 3.25
CA LEU A 10 -6.47 -2.98 2.92
C LEU A 10 -6.94 -2.01 4.00
N ILE A 11 -6.21 -0.90 4.14
CA ILE A 11 -6.54 0.18 5.08
C ILE A 11 -7.41 1.19 4.35
N TRP A 12 -8.59 1.46 4.92
CA TRP A 12 -9.57 2.37 4.33
C TRP A 12 -9.19 3.83 4.57
N SER A 13 -9.49 4.69 3.61
CA SER A 13 -9.34 6.13 3.73
C SER A 13 -10.50 6.84 3.03
N GLY A 14 -11.05 7.85 3.70
CA GLY A 14 -12.12 8.67 3.13
C GLY A 14 -11.62 9.79 2.22
N PHE A 15 -10.35 10.16 2.35
CA PHE A 15 -9.78 11.31 1.65
C PHE A 15 -8.44 10.98 1.04
N ARG A 16 -8.13 11.66 -0.06
CA ARG A 16 -6.83 11.66 -0.71
C ARG A 16 -5.87 12.63 0.00
N PRO A 17 -4.55 12.55 -0.24
CA PRO A 17 -3.60 13.53 0.31
C PRO A 17 -3.90 14.98 -0.05
N SER A 18 -4.63 15.22 -1.14
CA SER A 18 -5.05 16.55 -1.58
C SER A 18 -6.30 17.06 -0.86
N ASP A 19 -6.80 16.36 0.15
CA ASP A 19 -8.08 16.60 0.83
C ASP A 19 -9.32 16.37 -0.04
N ASP A 20 -9.16 15.91 -1.28
CA ASP A 20 -10.29 15.47 -2.09
C ASP A 20 -10.84 14.15 -1.57
N SER A 21 -12.15 13.95 -1.69
CA SER A 21 -12.78 12.70 -1.29
C SER A 21 -12.27 11.54 -2.15
N CYS A 22 -11.98 10.41 -1.52
CA CYS A 22 -11.75 9.18 -2.26
C CYS A 22 -13.02 8.75 -2.97
N ARG A 23 -12.87 8.34 -4.22
CA ARG A 23 -13.99 7.77 -4.97
C ARG A 23 -14.25 6.32 -4.53
N TYR A 24 -13.19 5.59 -4.29
CA TYR A 24 -13.22 4.22 -3.77
C TYR A 24 -12.47 4.18 -2.45
N GLY A 25 -12.88 3.34 -1.52
CA GLY A 25 -12.43 3.41 -0.13
C GLY A 25 -10.97 3.06 0.15
N TYR A 26 -10.26 2.46 -0.80
CA TYR A 26 -8.90 2.00 -0.57
C TYR A 26 -7.90 2.72 -1.48
N LEU A 27 -7.13 3.62 -0.88
CA LEU A 27 -6.07 4.38 -1.55
C LEU A 27 -4.80 3.54 -1.57
N ILE A 28 -4.38 3.09 -2.75
CA ILE A 28 -3.26 2.15 -2.87
C ILE A 28 -1.92 2.77 -2.47
N PRO A 29 -1.56 4.01 -2.87
CA PRO A 29 -0.30 4.60 -2.40
C PRO A 29 -0.20 4.70 -0.88
N SER A 30 -1.29 5.02 -0.19
CA SER A 30 -1.31 5.07 1.28
C SER A 30 -1.12 3.68 1.89
N ASN A 31 -1.68 2.64 1.29
CA ASN A 31 -1.47 1.27 1.71
C ASN A 31 -0.02 0.82 1.49
N MET A 32 0.59 1.20 0.37
CA MET A 32 2.02 0.95 0.11
C MET A 32 2.90 1.64 1.15
N PHE A 33 2.58 2.90 1.46
CA PHE A 33 3.30 3.66 2.47
C PHE A 33 3.18 3.00 3.85
N ALA A 34 2.00 2.49 4.19
CA ALA A 34 1.79 1.76 5.44
C ALA A 34 2.69 0.52 5.54
N VAL A 35 2.87 -0.23 4.46
CA VAL A 35 3.79 -1.39 4.44
C VAL A 35 5.22 -0.94 4.73
N VAL A 36 5.68 0.14 4.13
CA VAL A 36 7.02 0.68 4.38
C VAL A 36 7.19 1.08 5.84
N VAL A 37 6.21 1.81 6.39
CA VAL A 37 6.24 2.25 7.80
C VAL A 37 6.24 1.07 8.75
N LEU A 38 5.43 0.04 8.49
CA LEU A 38 5.37 -1.16 9.32
C LEU A 38 6.70 -1.93 9.30
N ASN A 39 7.37 -1.98 8.17
CA ASN A 39 8.69 -2.61 8.07
C ASN A 39 9.75 -1.83 8.87
N TYR A 40 9.70 -0.49 8.85
CA TYR A 40 10.56 0.34 9.69
C TYR A 40 10.27 0.12 11.17
N LEU A 41 9.00 0.04 11.55
CA LEU A 41 8.62 -0.20 12.94
C LEU A 41 9.17 -1.55 13.43
N LYS A 42 9.09 -2.59 12.60
CA LYS A 42 9.69 -3.88 12.91
C LYS A 42 11.19 -3.76 13.18
N GLU A 43 11.92 -3.05 12.30
CA GLU A 43 13.36 -2.86 12.48
C GLU A 43 13.71 -2.10 13.75
N ILE A 44 12.96 -1.04 14.06
CA ILE A 44 13.17 -0.27 15.28
C ILE A 44 12.93 -1.16 16.50
N ALA A 45 11.86 -1.95 16.49
CA ALA A 45 11.56 -2.86 17.60
C ALA A 45 12.64 -3.92 17.78
N ASP A 46 13.17 -4.47 16.70
CA ASP A 46 14.28 -5.43 16.74
C ASP A 46 15.56 -4.79 17.26
N PHE A 47 15.85 -3.57 16.86
CA PHE A 47 17.04 -2.83 17.30
C PHE A 47 17.01 -2.50 18.79
N VAL A 48 15.86 -2.03 19.29
CA VAL A 48 15.70 -1.67 20.71
C VAL A 48 15.79 -2.89 21.61
N GLY A 49 15.31 -4.03 21.16
CA GLY A 49 15.24 -5.26 21.94
C GLY A 49 14.09 -5.26 22.95
N GLY A 50 13.65 -6.45 23.32
CA GLY A 50 12.53 -6.60 24.28
C GLY A 50 11.17 -6.18 23.72
N LYS A 51 11.06 -5.97 22.42
CA LYS A 51 9.81 -5.55 21.74
C LYS A 51 9.39 -6.55 20.67
N GLU A 52 9.61 -7.83 20.92
CA GLU A 52 9.35 -8.90 19.96
C GLU A 52 7.87 -8.96 19.53
N GLU A 53 6.94 -8.69 20.46
CA GLU A 53 5.51 -8.67 20.12
C GLU A 53 5.17 -7.57 19.13
N ILE A 54 5.74 -6.38 19.31
CA ILE A 54 5.53 -5.26 18.40
C ILE A 54 6.12 -5.57 17.03
N ALA A 55 7.35 -6.11 17.00
CA ALA A 55 8.01 -6.51 15.76
C ALA A 55 7.18 -7.55 15.00
N LYS A 56 6.68 -8.55 15.71
CA LYS A 56 5.86 -9.61 15.13
C LYS A 56 4.55 -9.09 14.56
N LYS A 57 3.84 -8.25 15.31
CA LYS A 57 2.59 -7.63 14.85
C LYS A 57 2.82 -6.75 13.62
N ALA A 58 3.87 -5.93 13.64
CA ALA A 58 4.20 -5.09 12.49
C ALA A 58 4.50 -5.91 11.25
N GLU A 59 5.24 -7.01 11.39
CA GLU A 59 5.54 -7.93 10.30
C GLU A 59 4.26 -8.58 9.74
N GLU A 60 3.39 -9.07 10.60
CA GLU A 60 2.14 -9.70 10.18
C GLU A 60 1.22 -8.72 9.46
N MET A 61 1.08 -7.49 9.98
CA MET A 61 0.28 -6.45 9.34
C MET A 61 0.87 -6.05 7.99
N ALA A 62 2.19 -5.90 7.91
CA ALA A 62 2.85 -5.56 6.65
C ALA A 62 2.60 -6.63 5.58
N LYS A 63 2.69 -7.90 5.95
CA LYS A 63 2.39 -9.01 5.03
C LYS A 63 0.93 -9.00 4.58
N THR A 64 0.01 -8.79 5.49
CA THR A 64 -1.42 -8.75 5.19
C THR A 64 -1.75 -7.63 4.21
N VAL A 65 -1.26 -6.41 4.48
CA VAL A 65 -1.50 -5.26 3.60
C VAL A 65 -0.83 -5.46 2.25
N LYS A 66 0.40 -5.96 2.23
CA LYS A 66 1.13 -6.22 0.98
C LYS A 66 0.39 -7.22 0.09
N GLN A 67 -0.07 -8.32 0.65
CA GLN A 67 -0.85 -9.32 -0.09
C GLN A 67 -2.15 -8.72 -0.62
N ALA A 68 -2.81 -7.89 0.17
CA ALA A 68 -4.04 -7.24 -0.24
C ALA A 68 -3.80 -6.24 -1.38
N ILE A 69 -2.70 -5.50 -1.36
CA ILE A 69 -2.30 -4.61 -2.46
C ILE A 69 -2.10 -5.43 -3.75
N GLU A 70 -1.43 -6.55 -3.66
CA GLU A 70 -1.17 -7.41 -4.83
C GLU A 70 -2.44 -8.05 -5.36
N THR A 71 -3.37 -8.40 -4.48
CA THR A 71 -4.63 -9.04 -4.85
C THR A 71 -5.64 -8.05 -5.41
N TYR A 72 -5.80 -6.90 -4.77
CA TYR A 72 -6.88 -5.95 -5.05
C TYR A 72 -6.39 -4.63 -5.66
N GLY A 73 -5.12 -4.29 -5.49
CA GLY A 73 -4.56 -3.00 -5.92
C GLY A 73 -4.06 -2.97 -7.34
N THR A 74 -4.05 -4.10 -8.04
CA THR A 74 -3.57 -4.19 -9.42
C THR A 74 -4.72 -4.41 -10.38
N THR A 75 -4.57 -3.92 -11.61
CA THR A 75 -5.50 -4.19 -12.70
C THR A 75 -4.72 -4.44 -13.97
N HIS A 76 -5.30 -5.23 -14.86
CA HIS A 76 -4.69 -5.53 -16.16
C HIS A 76 -5.18 -4.54 -17.21
N ILE A 77 -4.26 -3.88 -17.88
CA ILE A 77 -4.57 -2.96 -18.97
C ILE A 77 -4.01 -3.54 -20.26
N TRP A 78 -4.89 -3.66 -21.26
CA TRP A 78 -4.53 -4.17 -22.57
C TRP A 78 -3.38 -3.36 -23.16
N GLY A 79 -2.30 -4.03 -23.51
CA GLY A 79 -1.09 -3.43 -24.06
C GLY A 79 -0.06 -2.93 -23.04
N LEU A 80 -0.45 -2.77 -21.76
CA LEU A 80 0.45 -2.31 -20.70
C LEU A 80 0.76 -3.38 -19.66
N GLY A 81 -0.08 -4.42 -19.58
CA GLY A 81 0.05 -5.46 -18.57
C GLY A 81 -0.58 -5.08 -17.24
N ASP A 82 -0.09 -5.66 -16.15
CA ASP A 82 -0.60 -5.39 -14.81
C ASP A 82 -0.03 -4.08 -14.27
N VAL A 83 -0.90 -3.19 -13.81
CA VAL A 83 -0.53 -1.90 -13.24
C VAL A 83 -1.23 -1.71 -11.89
N TYR A 84 -0.64 -0.91 -11.02
CA TYR A 84 -1.27 -0.53 -9.77
C TYR A 84 -2.33 0.54 -10.02
N ALA A 85 -3.51 0.35 -9.44
CA ALA A 85 -4.55 1.38 -9.42
C ALA A 85 -4.26 2.40 -8.31
N TYR A 86 -4.79 3.61 -8.46
CA TYR A 86 -4.67 4.63 -7.42
C TYR A 86 -5.65 4.35 -6.27
N GLU A 87 -6.89 4.03 -6.60
CA GLU A 87 -7.94 3.67 -5.65
C GLU A 87 -8.67 2.42 -6.11
N VAL A 88 -9.10 1.59 -5.15
CA VAL A 88 -9.93 0.41 -5.44
C VAL A 88 -11.01 0.27 -4.37
N ASP A 89 -12.09 -0.44 -4.69
CA ASP A 89 -13.14 -0.77 -3.71
C ASP A 89 -13.13 -2.24 -3.26
N GLY A 90 -12.30 -3.07 -3.87
CA GLY A 90 -12.25 -4.50 -3.59
C GLY A 90 -13.34 -5.31 -4.31
N PHE A 91 -14.26 -4.66 -5.01
CA PHE A 91 -15.32 -5.29 -5.80
C PHE A 91 -15.04 -5.27 -7.30
N GLY A 92 -13.83 -4.87 -7.70
CA GLY A 92 -13.45 -4.78 -9.11
C GLY A 92 -13.47 -3.38 -9.70
N GLN A 93 -13.93 -2.38 -8.95
CA GLN A 93 -13.86 -0.98 -9.40
C GLN A 93 -12.51 -0.37 -9.02
N TYR A 94 -11.96 0.43 -9.91
CA TYR A 94 -10.66 1.06 -9.69
C TYR A 94 -10.60 2.41 -10.39
N ASN A 95 -9.63 3.22 -9.97
CA ASN A 95 -9.34 4.52 -10.55
C ASN A 95 -7.86 4.57 -10.95
N LEU A 96 -7.61 4.89 -12.21
CA LEU A 96 -6.26 5.01 -12.76
C LEU A 96 -5.88 6.49 -12.84
N MET A 97 -5.35 7.00 -11.76
CA MET A 97 -4.83 8.36 -11.68
C MET A 97 -3.66 8.38 -10.71
N ASP A 98 -3.11 9.52 -10.47
CA ASP A 98 -2.16 9.73 -9.39
C ASP A 98 -2.37 11.12 -8.80
N ASP A 99 -1.83 11.35 -7.61
CA ASP A 99 -1.93 12.61 -6.92
C ASP A 99 -0.55 13.31 -6.92
N ALA A 100 -0.55 14.64 -6.94
CA ALA A 100 0.67 15.42 -6.78
C ALA A 100 1.18 15.43 -5.33
N ASN A 101 0.32 15.09 -4.37
CA ASN A 101 0.67 15.04 -2.95
C ASN A 101 1.11 13.63 -2.53
N VAL A 102 2.04 13.56 -1.61
CA VAL A 102 2.53 12.29 -1.06
C VAL A 102 1.57 11.80 0.04
N PRO A 103 1.23 10.51 0.10
CA PRO A 103 1.71 9.43 -0.75
C PRO A 103 1.00 9.36 -2.12
N SER A 104 1.77 9.06 -3.17
CA SER A 104 1.27 8.86 -4.53
C SER A 104 2.00 7.68 -5.16
N LEU A 105 1.49 7.18 -6.29
CA LEU A 105 2.16 6.08 -7.01
C LEU A 105 3.55 6.51 -7.49
N LEU A 106 3.66 7.73 -8.01
CA LEU A 106 4.95 8.28 -8.44
C LEU A 106 5.91 8.46 -7.25
N ALA A 107 5.41 8.97 -6.12
CA ALA A 107 6.21 9.12 -4.92
C ALA A 107 6.70 7.77 -4.39
N MET A 108 5.87 6.73 -4.45
CA MET A 108 6.30 5.38 -4.05
C MET A 108 7.38 4.82 -4.96
N SER A 109 7.32 5.08 -6.26
CA SER A 109 8.38 4.73 -7.19
C SER A 109 9.68 5.47 -6.86
N TYR A 110 9.60 6.73 -6.49
CA TYR A 110 10.75 7.53 -6.05
C TYR A 110 11.33 6.99 -4.73
N LEU A 111 10.47 6.71 -3.76
CA LEU A 111 10.88 6.12 -2.47
C LEU A 111 11.50 4.74 -2.64
N ALA A 112 11.19 4.04 -3.72
CA ALA A 112 11.79 2.76 -4.06
C ALA A 112 13.30 2.87 -4.39
N THR A 113 13.82 4.07 -4.57
CA THR A 113 15.27 4.27 -4.67
C THR A 113 15.94 4.08 -3.32
N SER A 114 15.21 4.19 -2.20
CA SER A 114 15.74 3.81 -0.90
C SER A 114 15.94 2.29 -0.86
N ARG A 115 16.97 1.85 -0.16
CA ARG A 115 17.35 0.43 -0.10
C ARG A 115 16.20 -0.48 0.34
N LYS A 116 15.37 -0.01 1.27
CA LYS A 116 14.30 -0.82 1.88
C LYS A 116 13.04 -0.86 1.04
N ALA A 117 12.64 0.25 0.48
CA ALA A 117 11.50 0.29 -0.42
C ALA A 117 11.80 -0.48 -1.71
N ARG A 118 13.05 -0.42 -2.20
CA ARG A 118 13.51 -1.23 -3.32
C ARG A 118 13.37 -2.73 -3.02
N LYS A 119 13.75 -3.14 -1.80
CA LYS A 119 13.63 -4.55 -1.38
C LYS A 119 12.17 -5.01 -1.38
N TRP A 120 11.24 -4.17 -0.97
CA TRP A 120 9.82 -4.50 -1.03
C TRP A 120 9.34 -4.68 -2.48
N LEU A 121 9.74 -3.77 -3.38
CA LEU A 121 9.34 -3.84 -4.79
C LEU A 121 9.97 -5.04 -5.52
N THR A 122 11.19 -5.42 -5.19
CA THR A 122 11.89 -6.54 -5.83
C THR A 122 11.46 -7.89 -5.31
N THR A 123 10.92 -8.00 -4.09
CA THR A 123 10.40 -9.28 -3.58
C THR A 123 9.14 -9.74 -4.31
N GLN A 124 8.55 -8.92 -5.17
CA GLN A 124 7.44 -9.34 -6.00
C GLN A 124 7.87 -10.22 -7.18
N GLU A 125 9.15 -10.22 -7.53
CA GLU A 125 9.67 -10.96 -8.67
C GLU A 125 10.11 -12.39 -8.34
N SER A 126 10.07 -12.75 -7.08
CA SER A 126 10.50 -14.08 -6.64
C SER A 126 9.36 -14.99 -6.22
#